data_7cede7afa5ec19cc7eaeccfeab45a7b8
#
_entry.id   7cede7afa5ec19cc7eaeccfeab45a7b8
#
_cell.length_a   1.000
_cell.length_b   1.000
_cell.length_c   1.000
_cell.angle_alpha   90.00
_cell.angle_beta   90.00
_cell.angle_gamma   90.00
#
_symmetry.space_group_name_H-M   'P 1'
#
loop_
_entity.id
_entity.type
_entity.pdbx_description
1 polymer ?
#
loop_
_entity_poly.entity_id
_entity_poly.type
_entity_poly.pdbx_seq_one_letter_code
_entity_poly.pdbx_strand_id
1 'polypeptide(L)'
;MKKMVSLLLTCLLLACITGLGQRITYSEPDRDDPRMLNFEVLGRINGKILVYKSYRDLHYIVTYDSDMKMLEKKKLDFINYRVLNTEFIPYSDFVYMIYQFQKRSIMYCMAIKLDGTGTPVGDPVQLDSTDNINYSASNKIYSVVNSDDKQKIMVFKINTRSDKAHILTTCLFNKDLSLVRKSRLSVPMPQRNDFLSEFSLDNDGDLVCIRASGTSTNDNINKISLITKPATLDTYTLTDLKLGNIFLDDLRIKVDNINKHYVITSFLSKTKRGNIEGLYYVLWDKQLNKELLNATHIFDAEFREDAKGEGSIKSAFNDYFLKNLIMRKDGGFIVIAESAYTSSRGNTLNRWDYLYGSPYWSPVDYYTWNSPIGYYPWWRSYGMNNMNNLTRYFADNIAVISFEPGGKVEWSNVIRKSQYDDNTDNYIGFGLFNTGGELHFIFNTQEKRTMILNDQTIAPNGQIDRNPTFKNLDKGYDFMPRHAKQVGARQAIVPCQYRGFTCFAKIEF
;
A
#
# COMPACT_ATOMS: atom_id res chain seq x y z
N MET A 1 -17.59 55.86 22.15
CA MET A 1 -17.40 55.52 20.74
C MET A 1 -16.14 54.73 20.44
N LYS A 2 -14.90 55.19 20.80
CA LYS A 2 -13.65 54.46 20.50
C LYS A 2 -13.61 53.00 21.03
N LYS A 3 -14.10 52.74 22.27
CA LYS A 3 -14.15 51.36 22.82
C LYS A 3 -15.15 50.43 22.12
N MET A 4 -16.26 50.99 21.65
CA MET A 4 -17.26 50.19 20.88
C MET A 4 -16.76 49.84 19.47
N VAL A 5 -16.04 50.77 18.83
CA VAL A 5 -15.43 50.51 17.49
C VAL A 5 -14.29 49.49 17.62
N SER A 6 -13.48 49.52 18.68
CA SER A 6 -12.46 48.53 18.95
C SER A 6 -13.04 47.15 19.20
N LEU A 7 -14.15 47.04 19.95
CA LEU A 7 -14.84 45.77 20.19
C LEU A 7 -15.46 45.20 18.91
N LEU A 8 -16.04 46.05 18.08
CA LEU A 8 -16.60 45.65 16.78
C LEU A 8 -15.48 45.17 15.81
N LEU A 9 -14.32 45.85 15.81
CA LEU A 9 -13.18 45.44 15.00
C LEU A 9 -12.60 44.09 15.47
N THR A 10 -12.54 43.85 16.79
CA THR A 10 -12.09 42.57 17.35
C THR A 10 -13.08 41.44 17.06
N CYS A 11 -14.37 41.70 17.12
CA CYS A 11 -15.41 40.73 16.69
C CYS A 11 -15.39 40.46 15.17
N LEU A 12 -15.09 41.48 14.36
CA LEU A 12 -14.94 41.29 12.90
C LEU A 12 -13.67 40.48 12.57
N LEU A 13 -12.57 40.70 13.30
CA LEU A 13 -11.33 39.90 13.16
C LEU A 13 -11.51 38.43 13.63
N LEU A 14 -12.32 38.20 14.66
CA LEU A 14 -12.68 36.86 15.12
C LEU A 14 -13.70 36.16 14.20
N ALA A 15 -14.54 36.89 13.48
CA ALA A 15 -15.46 36.33 12.50
C ALA A 15 -14.75 35.93 11.17
N CYS A 16 -13.54 36.39 10.93
CA CYS A 16 -12.72 35.99 9.77
C CYS A 16 -11.92 34.69 9.98
N ILE A 17 -12.02 34.06 11.13
CA ILE A 17 -11.62 32.65 11.26
C ILE A 17 -12.77 31.83 10.63
N THR A 18 -12.86 31.87 9.32
CA THR A 18 -13.58 30.86 8.56
C THR A 18 -12.86 29.56 8.90
N GLY A 19 -13.46 28.75 9.77
CA GLY A 19 -13.04 27.40 9.96
C GLY A 19 -12.89 26.80 8.58
N LEU A 20 -11.70 26.35 8.22
CA LEU A 20 -11.44 25.58 7.02
C LEU A 20 -12.22 24.25 7.22
N GLY A 21 -13.53 24.35 6.98
CA GLY A 21 -14.41 23.17 6.99
C GLY A 21 -13.95 22.24 5.89
N GLN A 22 -13.81 20.99 6.19
CA GLN A 22 -13.51 19.95 5.21
C GLN A 22 -14.49 20.06 4.04
N ARG A 23 -13.94 20.10 2.82
CA ARG A 23 -14.72 20.26 1.60
C ARG A 23 -14.62 19.01 0.72
N ILE A 24 -15.76 18.55 0.22
CA ILE A 24 -15.82 17.48 -0.79
C ILE A 24 -16.31 18.06 -2.12
N THR A 25 -15.59 17.71 -3.18
CA THR A 25 -15.95 18.01 -4.56
C THR A 25 -16.00 16.73 -5.37
N TYR A 26 -17.09 16.46 -6.08
CA TYR A 26 -17.28 15.22 -6.84
C TYR A 26 -17.04 15.42 -8.33
N SER A 27 -16.44 14.39 -8.97
CA SER A 27 -16.53 14.28 -10.42
C SER A 27 -17.91 13.79 -10.83
N GLU A 28 -18.34 14.12 -12.03
CA GLU A 28 -19.50 13.47 -12.64
C GLU A 28 -19.19 11.98 -12.90
N PRO A 29 -20.14 11.08 -12.66
CA PRO A 29 -20.00 9.67 -13.05
C PRO A 29 -19.95 9.56 -14.58
N ASP A 30 -18.94 8.88 -15.10
CA ASP A 30 -18.84 8.61 -16.54
C ASP A 30 -19.79 7.45 -16.90
N ARG A 31 -20.90 7.76 -17.55
CA ARG A 31 -21.95 6.80 -17.91
C ARG A 31 -21.53 5.86 -19.05
N ASP A 32 -20.51 6.23 -19.81
CA ASP A 32 -19.95 5.41 -20.88
C ASP A 32 -18.98 4.37 -20.33
N ASP A 33 -18.59 4.49 -19.05
CA ASP A 33 -17.75 3.51 -18.40
C ASP A 33 -18.52 2.22 -18.08
N PRO A 34 -17.92 1.05 -18.33
CA PRO A 34 -18.51 -0.21 -17.90
C PRO A 34 -18.53 -0.30 -16.36
N ARG A 35 -19.55 -0.93 -15.80
CA ARG A 35 -19.72 -1.06 -14.34
C ARG A 35 -18.57 -1.78 -13.63
N MET A 36 -17.80 -2.60 -14.34
CA MET A 36 -16.63 -3.33 -13.81
C MET A 36 -15.32 -2.77 -14.35
N LEU A 37 -15.19 -1.48 -14.34
CA LEU A 37 -14.01 -0.76 -14.78
C LEU A 37 -12.89 -0.89 -13.74
N ASN A 38 -11.68 -1.16 -14.20
CA ASN A 38 -10.47 -1.02 -13.38
C ASN A 38 -9.98 0.42 -13.42
N PHE A 39 -9.54 0.94 -12.30
CA PHE A 39 -8.99 2.29 -12.24
C PHE A 39 -7.83 2.40 -11.25
N GLU A 40 -7.00 3.41 -11.43
CA GLU A 40 -5.98 3.84 -10.48
C GLU A 40 -5.88 5.36 -10.50
N VAL A 41 -5.95 6.00 -9.33
CA VAL A 41 -5.68 7.43 -9.20
C VAL A 41 -4.18 7.63 -9.29
N LEU A 42 -3.68 8.28 -10.34
CA LEU A 42 -2.25 8.46 -10.55
C LEU A 42 -1.67 9.58 -9.69
N GLY A 43 -2.43 10.64 -9.47
CA GLY A 43 -2.02 11.78 -8.67
C GLY A 43 -2.31 13.11 -9.36
N ARG A 44 -1.66 14.16 -8.83
CA ARG A 44 -1.74 15.51 -9.40
C ARG A 44 -0.51 15.77 -10.27
N ILE A 45 -0.73 15.92 -11.58
CA ILE A 45 0.33 16.11 -12.59
C ILE A 45 0.05 17.42 -13.32
N ASN A 46 0.99 18.37 -13.32
CA ASN A 46 0.79 19.70 -13.90
C ASN A 46 -0.51 20.38 -13.45
N GLY A 47 -0.85 20.24 -12.15
CA GLY A 47 -2.07 20.83 -11.58
C GLY A 47 -3.36 20.08 -11.86
N LYS A 48 -3.38 19.07 -12.73
CA LYS A 48 -4.55 18.24 -13.06
C LYS A 48 -4.52 16.92 -12.30
N ILE A 49 -5.66 16.35 -11.99
CA ILE A 49 -5.80 15.02 -11.42
C ILE A 49 -5.89 14.01 -12.55
N LEU A 50 -4.97 13.05 -12.57
CA LEU A 50 -4.96 11.99 -13.56
C LEU A 50 -5.46 10.69 -12.94
N VAL A 51 -6.32 10.00 -13.68
CA VAL A 51 -6.84 8.67 -13.33
C VAL A 51 -6.66 7.75 -14.53
N TYR A 52 -5.97 6.64 -14.30
CA TYR A 52 -5.93 5.54 -15.25
C TYR A 52 -7.21 4.71 -15.13
N LYS A 53 -7.78 4.33 -16.26
CA LYS A 53 -8.96 3.45 -16.35
C LYS A 53 -8.69 2.34 -17.35
N SER A 54 -9.09 1.12 -17.02
CA SER A 54 -8.98 0.00 -17.97
C SER A 54 -10.17 -0.94 -17.88
N TYR A 55 -10.58 -1.43 -19.04
CA TYR A 55 -11.58 -2.46 -19.17
C TYR A 55 -11.18 -3.42 -20.28
N ARG A 56 -10.96 -4.69 -19.94
CA ARG A 56 -10.35 -5.67 -20.86
C ARG A 56 -9.02 -5.14 -21.41
N ASP A 57 -8.91 -5.02 -22.74
CA ASP A 57 -7.70 -4.55 -23.42
C ASP A 57 -7.78 -3.05 -23.82
N LEU A 58 -8.76 -2.33 -23.27
CA LEU A 58 -8.90 -0.88 -23.47
C LEU A 58 -8.32 -0.12 -22.28
N HIS A 59 -7.45 0.82 -22.56
CA HIS A 59 -6.72 1.59 -21.55
C HIS A 59 -6.90 3.09 -21.83
N TYR A 60 -7.20 3.86 -20.77
CA TYR A 60 -7.47 5.29 -20.85
C TYR A 60 -6.75 6.05 -19.73
N ILE A 61 -6.35 7.29 -20.02
CA ILE A 61 -6.07 8.29 -18.99
C ILE A 61 -7.19 9.31 -19.03
N VAL A 62 -7.79 9.54 -17.87
CA VAL A 62 -8.81 10.57 -17.67
C VAL A 62 -8.20 11.69 -16.83
N THR A 63 -8.36 12.92 -17.30
CA THR A 63 -7.85 14.11 -16.61
C THR A 63 -9.00 14.93 -16.06
N TYR A 64 -8.83 15.41 -14.83
CA TYR A 64 -9.78 16.28 -14.14
C TYR A 64 -9.09 17.58 -13.74
N ASP A 65 -9.86 18.67 -13.70
CA ASP A 65 -9.39 19.94 -13.14
C ASP A 65 -9.46 19.95 -11.60
N SER A 66 -9.15 21.12 -11.00
CA SER A 66 -9.22 21.32 -9.55
C SER A 66 -10.63 21.16 -8.96
N ASP A 67 -11.66 21.33 -9.76
CA ASP A 67 -13.07 21.20 -9.36
C ASP A 67 -13.66 19.83 -9.72
N MET A 68 -12.79 18.87 -10.06
CA MET A 68 -13.14 17.51 -10.45
C MET A 68 -14.00 17.41 -11.71
N LYS A 69 -14.01 18.44 -12.55
CA LYS A 69 -14.63 18.39 -13.85
C LYS A 69 -13.72 17.64 -14.82
N MET A 70 -14.28 16.67 -15.54
CA MET A 70 -13.54 15.92 -16.54
C MET A 70 -13.12 16.84 -17.71
N LEU A 71 -11.84 16.92 -17.99
CA LEU A 71 -11.26 17.70 -19.08
C LEU A 71 -11.12 16.86 -20.35
N GLU A 72 -10.58 15.67 -20.21
CA GLU A 72 -10.29 14.77 -21.34
C GLU A 72 -10.30 13.31 -20.89
N LYS A 73 -10.74 12.41 -21.77
CA LYS A 73 -10.60 10.95 -21.65
C LYS A 73 -9.84 10.46 -22.88
N LYS A 74 -8.56 10.17 -22.68
CA LYS A 74 -7.63 9.78 -23.76
C LYS A 74 -7.40 8.30 -23.77
N LYS A 75 -7.60 7.65 -24.90
CA LYS A 75 -7.25 6.26 -25.12
C LYS A 75 -5.76 6.11 -25.35
N LEU A 76 -5.14 5.07 -24.80
CA LEU A 76 -3.71 4.76 -24.96
C LEU A 76 -3.51 3.84 -26.15
N ASP A 77 -3.50 4.43 -27.37
CA ASP A 77 -3.45 3.67 -28.65
C ASP A 77 -2.09 3.03 -28.94
N PHE A 78 -1.03 3.35 -28.18
CA PHE A 78 0.27 2.68 -28.30
C PHE A 78 0.27 1.25 -27.75
N ILE A 79 -0.77 0.88 -27.01
CA ILE A 79 -0.92 -0.46 -26.42
C ILE A 79 -1.57 -1.37 -27.46
N ASN A 80 -0.75 -2.15 -28.18
CA ASN A 80 -1.19 -3.04 -29.24
C ASN A 80 -1.27 -4.52 -28.83
N TYR A 81 -0.98 -4.82 -27.55
CA TYR A 81 -0.98 -6.16 -26.99
C TYR A 81 -1.78 -6.18 -25.70
N ARG A 82 -2.24 -7.37 -25.32
CA ARG A 82 -2.87 -7.55 -24.01
C ARG A 82 -1.86 -7.25 -22.90
N VAL A 83 -2.14 -6.24 -22.10
CA VAL A 83 -1.34 -5.87 -20.94
C VAL A 83 -1.65 -6.81 -19.80
N LEU A 84 -0.62 -7.40 -19.21
CA LEU A 84 -0.73 -8.32 -18.08
C LEU A 84 -0.62 -7.63 -16.74
N ASN A 85 0.14 -6.52 -16.69
CA ASN A 85 0.27 -5.68 -15.50
C ASN A 85 0.65 -4.26 -15.90
N THR A 86 0.20 -3.30 -15.10
CA THR A 86 0.57 -1.88 -15.19
C THR A 86 1.00 -1.37 -13.83
N GLU A 87 2.03 -0.55 -13.80
CA GLU A 87 2.49 0.17 -12.61
C GLU A 87 2.79 1.63 -12.98
N PHE A 88 2.49 2.56 -12.09
CA PHE A 88 2.64 3.98 -12.36
C PHE A 88 3.57 4.65 -11.36
N ILE A 89 4.49 5.45 -11.86
CA ILE A 89 5.38 6.27 -11.03
C ILE A 89 5.08 7.75 -11.36
N PRO A 90 4.24 8.42 -10.56
CA PRO A 90 3.87 9.81 -10.78
C PRO A 90 4.96 10.77 -10.29
N TYR A 91 5.24 11.77 -11.12
CA TYR A 91 6.06 12.95 -10.82
C TYR A 91 5.17 14.20 -10.86
N SER A 92 5.71 15.36 -10.58
CA SER A 92 4.96 16.62 -10.57
C SER A 92 4.46 17.04 -11.96
N ASP A 93 5.19 16.68 -13.00
CA ASP A 93 5.02 17.14 -14.38
C ASP A 93 4.70 16.03 -15.39
N PHE A 94 4.93 14.76 -15.03
CA PHE A 94 4.62 13.60 -15.85
C PHE A 94 4.39 12.36 -14.99
N VAL A 95 3.98 11.25 -15.63
CA VAL A 95 3.92 9.93 -15.02
C VAL A 95 4.58 8.91 -15.91
N TYR A 96 5.39 8.00 -15.36
CA TYR A 96 5.75 6.79 -16.06
C TYR A 96 4.67 5.74 -15.90
N MET A 97 4.25 5.14 -17.01
CA MET A 97 3.51 3.90 -17.05
C MET A 97 4.48 2.78 -17.39
N ILE A 98 4.70 1.86 -16.45
CA ILE A 98 5.48 0.65 -16.66
C ILE A 98 4.49 -0.49 -16.86
N TYR A 99 4.62 -1.23 -17.95
CA TYR A 99 3.66 -2.27 -18.30
C TYR A 99 4.33 -3.52 -18.87
N GLN A 100 3.65 -4.64 -18.73
CA GLN A 100 4.13 -5.93 -19.17
C GLN A 100 3.16 -6.53 -20.17
N PHE A 101 3.68 -7.07 -21.25
CA PHE A 101 2.91 -7.87 -22.21
C PHE A 101 3.74 -9.02 -22.75
N GLN A 102 3.07 -10.08 -23.18
CA GLN A 102 3.70 -11.22 -23.81
C GLN A 102 3.46 -11.22 -25.32
N LYS A 103 4.53 -11.37 -26.09
CA LYS A 103 4.48 -11.60 -27.54
C LYS A 103 5.20 -12.89 -27.87
N ARG A 104 4.47 -13.90 -28.36
CA ARG A 104 4.98 -15.27 -28.53
C ARG A 104 5.51 -15.80 -27.19
N SER A 105 6.76 -16.29 -27.16
CA SER A 105 7.42 -16.83 -25.96
C SER A 105 8.25 -15.79 -25.20
N ILE A 106 8.11 -14.50 -25.51
CA ILE A 106 8.91 -13.43 -24.89
C ILE A 106 7.99 -12.53 -24.07
N MET A 107 8.33 -12.32 -22.80
CA MET A 107 7.72 -11.32 -21.92
C MET A 107 8.54 -10.03 -22.00
N TYR A 108 7.87 -8.93 -22.29
CA TYR A 108 8.46 -7.60 -22.35
C TYR A 108 8.03 -6.77 -21.14
N CYS A 109 8.98 -6.04 -20.57
CA CYS A 109 8.73 -4.98 -19.60
C CYS A 109 9.07 -3.65 -20.27
N MET A 110 8.06 -2.80 -20.42
CA MET A 110 8.15 -1.53 -21.12
C MET A 110 7.84 -0.37 -20.19
N ALA A 111 8.39 0.79 -20.48
CA ALA A 111 8.02 2.05 -19.86
C ALA A 111 7.66 3.09 -20.91
N ILE A 112 6.70 3.93 -20.61
CA ILE A 112 6.37 5.12 -21.41
C ILE A 112 6.14 6.31 -20.49
N LYS A 113 6.60 7.46 -20.92
CA LYS A 113 6.34 8.74 -20.26
C LYS A 113 5.03 9.32 -20.78
N LEU A 114 4.12 9.69 -19.84
CA LEU A 114 2.86 10.37 -20.16
C LEU A 114 2.92 11.77 -19.52
N ASP A 115 2.53 12.78 -20.26
CA ASP A 115 2.45 14.15 -19.75
C ASP A 115 1.22 14.39 -18.85
N GLY A 116 1.02 15.63 -18.37
CA GLY A 116 -0.10 16.02 -17.53
C GLY A 116 -1.48 15.99 -18.23
N THR A 117 -1.54 15.60 -19.50
CA THR A 117 -2.79 15.32 -20.23
C THR A 117 -2.98 13.85 -20.56
N GLY A 118 -2.03 13.00 -20.12
CA GLY A 118 -2.01 11.57 -20.46
C GLY A 118 -1.53 11.30 -21.88
N THR A 119 -0.88 12.28 -22.52
CA THR A 119 -0.30 12.10 -23.85
C THR A 119 1.08 11.45 -23.74
N PRO A 120 1.36 10.41 -24.57
CA PRO A 120 2.71 9.84 -24.66
C PRO A 120 3.74 10.88 -25.08
N VAL A 121 4.87 10.88 -24.37
CA VAL A 121 6.05 11.71 -24.69
C VAL A 121 7.17 10.80 -25.18
N GLY A 122 7.33 10.69 -26.48
CA GLY A 122 8.25 9.75 -27.12
C GLY A 122 7.68 8.34 -27.25
N ASP A 123 8.53 7.43 -27.70
CA ASP A 123 8.17 6.01 -27.88
C ASP A 123 8.36 5.20 -26.60
N PRO A 124 7.64 4.07 -26.45
CA PRO A 124 7.86 3.16 -25.32
C PRO A 124 9.29 2.60 -25.30
N VAL A 125 9.92 2.64 -24.14
CA VAL A 125 11.28 2.15 -23.89
C VAL A 125 11.21 0.74 -23.31
N GLN A 126 11.97 -0.20 -23.87
CA GLN A 126 12.12 -1.54 -23.30
C GLN A 126 13.08 -1.49 -22.11
N LEU A 127 12.58 -1.85 -20.92
CA LEU A 127 13.37 -1.94 -19.70
C LEU A 127 14.07 -3.29 -19.56
N ASP A 128 13.34 -4.37 -19.85
CA ASP A 128 13.89 -5.75 -19.88
C ASP A 128 13.01 -6.67 -20.72
N SER A 129 13.52 -7.87 -21.03
CA SER A 129 12.75 -8.96 -21.63
C SER A 129 13.14 -10.31 -21.04
N THR A 130 12.25 -11.28 -21.13
CA THR A 130 12.47 -12.67 -20.68
C THR A 130 11.96 -13.62 -21.74
N ASP A 131 12.86 -14.46 -22.23
CA ASP A 131 12.57 -15.47 -23.26
C ASP A 131 12.07 -16.78 -22.65
N ASN A 132 11.54 -17.66 -23.50
CA ASN A 132 11.10 -19.02 -23.17
C ASN A 132 9.99 -19.07 -22.11
N ILE A 133 9.06 -18.12 -22.18
CA ILE A 133 7.89 -18.07 -21.30
C ILE A 133 6.71 -18.74 -22.00
N ASN A 134 6.12 -19.74 -21.35
CA ASN A 134 4.85 -20.30 -21.81
C ASN A 134 3.75 -19.25 -21.66
N TYR A 135 2.82 -19.21 -22.63
CA TYR A 135 1.73 -18.25 -22.56
C TYR A 135 0.79 -18.58 -21.38
N SER A 136 0.58 -17.60 -20.53
CA SER A 136 -0.49 -17.61 -19.52
C SER A 136 -1.03 -16.20 -19.33
N ALA A 137 -2.33 -16.10 -19.18
CA ALA A 137 -2.97 -14.80 -18.93
C ALA A 137 -2.59 -14.18 -17.56
N SER A 138 -1.98 -14.98 -16.69
CA SER A 138 -1.51 -14.57 -15.34
C SER A 138 0.00 -14.39 -15.24
N ASN A 139 0.76 -14.43 -16.35
CA ASN A 139 2.21 -14.28 -16.35
C ASN A 139 2.67 -12.85 -15.99
N LYS A 140 2.53 -12.46 -14.72
CA LYS A 140 3.22 -11.28 -14.20
C LYS A 140 4.60 -11.71 -13.73
N ILE A 141 5.67 -11.29 -14.41
CA ILE A 141 7.05 -11.69 -14.10
C ILE A 141 7.81 -10.56 -13.40
N TYR A 142 7.60 -9.33 -13.87
CA TYR A 142 8.33 -8.19 -13.40
C TYR A 142 7.61 -7.48 -12.27
N SER A 143 8.38 -7.05 -11.28
CA SER A 143 7.97 -6.13 -10.22
C SER A 143 8.80 -4.86 -10.30
N VAL A 144 8.22 -3.76 -9.86
CA VAL A 144 8.84 -2.44 -9.88
C VAL A 144 8.86 -1.86 -8.49
N VAL A 145 9.99 -1.29 -8.09
CA VAL A 145 10.12 -0.47 -6.89
C VAL A 145 10.85 0.83 -7.25
N ASN A 146 10.53 1.89 -6.57
CA ASN A 146 11.23 3.17 -6.71
C ASN A 146 11.68 3.70 -5.36
N SER A 147 12.73 4.52 -5.37
CA SER A 147 13.16 5.27 -4.19
C SER A 147 12.09 6.29 -3.76
N ASP A 148 12.11 6.70 -2.50
CA ASP A 148 11.13 7.66 -1.98
C ASP A 148 11.21 9.02 -2.70
N ASP A 149 12.42 9.45 -3.10
CA ASP A 149 12.67 10.65 -3.90
C ASP A 149 12.38 10.45 -5.40
N LYS A 150 12.05 9.22 -5.80
CA LYS A 150 11.76 8.80 -7.19
C LYS A 150 12.90 9.06 -8.18
N GLN A 151 14.14 9.24 -7.70
CA GLN A 151 15.31 9.41 -8.59
C GLN A 151 15.83 8.06 -9.11
N LYS A 152 15.48 6.96 -8.43
CA LYS A 152 15.87 5.60 -8.79
C LYS A 152 14.63 4.73 -8.98
N ILE A 153 14.67 3.94 -10.03
CA ILE A 153 13.63 2.96 -10.39
C ILE A 153 14.31 1.61 -10.56
N MET A 154 13.81 0.58 -9.92
CA MET A 154 14.31 -0.77 -10.12
C MET A 154 13.19 -1.67 -10.62
N VAL A 155 13.46 -2.32 -11.74
CA VAL A 155 12.65 -3.42 -12.27
C VAL A 155 13.37 -4.70 -11.93
N PHE A 156 12.67 -5.66 -11.35
CA PHE A 156 13.26 -6.94 -10.99
C PHE A 156 12.35 -8.11 -11.33
N LYS A 157 12.96 -9.28 -11.47
CA LYS A 157 12.26 -10.56 -11.63
C LYS A 157 12.97 -11.64 -10.83
N ILE A 158 12.19 -12.62 -10.39
CA ILE A 158 12.67 -13.77 -9.64
C ILE A 158 12.37 -15.03 -10.46
N ASN A 159 13.42 -15.78 -10.79
CA ASN A 159 13.30 -17.05 -11.47
C ASN A 159 13.71 -18.16 -10.49
N THR A 160 12.80 -19.08 -10.24
CA THR A 160 13.10 -20.28 -9.45
C THR A 160 13.82 -21.27 -10.36
N ARG A 161 15.12 -21.44 -10.18
CA ARG A 161 15.92 -22.35 -11.00
C ARG A 161 16.08 -23.74 -10.39
N SER A 162 15.94 -23.83 -9.07
CA SER A 162 15.95 -25.08 -8.30
C SER A 162 15.31 -24.83 -6.94
N ASP A 163 14.95 -25.90 -6.24
CA ASP A 163 14.42 -25.81 -4.86
C ASP A 163 15.42 -25.21 -3.86
N LYS A 164 16.69 -25.00 -4.26
CA LYS A 164 17.76 -24.53 -3.38
C LYS A 164 18.28 -23.13 -3.66
N ALA A 165 17.87 -22.49 -4.76
CA ALA A 165 18.28 -21.13 -5.09
C ALA A 165 17.26 -20.41 -5.99
N HIS A 166 17.05 -19.15 -5.70
CA HIS A 166 16.29 -18.22 -6.57
C HIS A 166 17.26 -17.30 -7.29
N ILE A 167 17.00 -17.05 -8.56
CA ILE A 167 17.75 -16.08 -9.35
C ILE A 167 16.98 -14.77 -9.35
N LEU A 168 17.50 -13.78 -8.63
CA LEU A 168 17.01 -12.42 -8.62
C LEU A 168 17.75 -11.62 -9.71
N THR A 169 17.04 -11.20 -10.75
CA THR A 169 17.57 -10.28 -11.76
C THR A 169 17.03 -8.89 -11.49
N THR A 170 17.91 -7.91 -11.36
CA THR A 170 17.56 -6.51 -11.09
C THR A 170 18.09 -5.61 -12.20
N CYS A 171 17.27 -4.65 -12.63
CA CYS A 171 17.63 -3.58 -13.54
C CYS A 171 17.38 -2.25 -12.84
N LEU A 172 18.44 -1.55 -12.44
CA LEU A 172 18.38 -0.25 -11.79
C LEU A 172 18.49 0.85 -12.84
N PHE A 173 17.56 1.78 -12.82
CA PHE A 173 17.48 2.93 -13.71
C PHE A 173 17.50 4.24 -12.91
N ASN A 174 18.00 5.29 -13.54
CA ASN A 174 17.76 6.66 -13.10
C ASN A 174 16.33 7.10 -13.48
N LYS A 175 15.92 8.27 -12.96
CA LYS A 175 14.63 8.91 -13.27
C LYS A 175 14.38 9.07 -14.78
N ASP A 176 15.41 9.27 -15.59
CA ASP A 176 15.32 9.42 -17.05
C ASP A 176 15.27 8.08 -17.80
N LEU A 177 15.16 6.96 -17.09
CA LEU A 177 15.21 5.59 -17.58
C LEU A 177 16.58 5.18 -18.17
N SER A 178 17.65 5.94 -17.95
CA SER A 178 19.00 5.48 -18.25
C SER A 178 19.36 4.30 -17.33
N LEU A 179 19.82 3.20 -17.92
CA LEU A 179 20.21 2.01 -17.17
C LEU A 179 21.50 2.28 -16.38
N VAL A 180 21.42 2.20 -15.06
CA VAL A 180 22.57 2.31 -14.15
C VAL A 180 23.30 0.97 -14.08
N ARG A 181 22.53 -0.10 -13.82
CA ARG A 181 23.10 -1.44 -13.63
C ARG A 181 22.06 -2.53 -13.84
N LYS A 182 22.50 -3.63 -14.45
CA LYS A 182 21.76 -4.89 -14.50
C LYS A 182 22.56 -5.97 -13.80
N SER A 183 21.98 -6.60 -12.78
CA SER A 183 22.64 -7.63 -11.98
C SER A 183 21.81 -8.91 -11.99
N ARG A 184 22.49 -10.05 -11.85
CA ARG A 184 21.87 -11.37 -11.73
C ARG A 184 22.44 -12.08 -10.53
N LEU A 185 21.65 -12.20 -9.49
CA LEU A 185 22.06 -12.70 -8.18
C LEU A 185 21.48 -14.07 -7.94
N SER A 186 22.32 -15.01 -7.46
CA SER A 186 21.86 -16.30 -6.99
C SER A 186 21.67 -16.22 -5.48
N VAL A 187 20.43 -16.24 -5.01
CA VAL A 187 20.08 -16.20 -3.60
C VAL A 187 19.84 -17.63 -3.11
N PRO A 188 20.62 -18.14 -2.15
CA PRO A 188 20.44 -19.48 -1.65
C PRO A 188 19.14 -19.59 -0.85
N MET A 189 18.40 -20.66 -1.13
CA MET A 189 17.15 -21.05 -0.47
C MET A 189 17.35 -22.44 0.13
N PRO A 190 18.04 -22.55 1.28
CA PRO A 190 18.42 -23.84 1.85
C PRO A 190 17.23 -24.68 2.33
N GLN A 191 16.13 -24.04 2.65
CA GLN A 191 14.90 -24.71 3.08
C GLN A 191 13.83 -24.61 2.01
N ARG A 192 13.01 -25.65 1.87
CA ARG A 192 11.91 -25.68 0.90
C ARG A 192 10.90 -24.54 1.09
N ASN A 193 10.80 -24.04 2.32
CA ASN A 193 9.86 -22.99 2.71
C ASN A 193 10.49 -21.59 2.75
N ASP A 194 11.71 -21.45 2.22
CA ASP A 194 12.33 -20.13 2.09
C ASP A 194 11.64 -19.31 1.01
N PHE A 195 11.46 -18.03 1.27
CA PHE A 195 10.91 -17.08 0.32
C PHE A 195 11.53 -15.70 0.49
N LEU A 196 11.46 -14.88 -0.57
CA LEU A 196 11.89 -13.48 -0.56
C LEU A 196 10.67 -12.58 -0.48
N SER A 197 10.72 -11.55 0.35
CA SER A 197 9.65 -10.57 0.48
C SER A 197 10.17 -9.17 0.83
N GLU A 198 9.27 -8.20 0.88
CA GLU A 198 9.52 -6.83 1.35
C GLU A 198 10.65 -6.14 0.58
N PHE A 199 10.56 -6.15 -0.75
CA PHE A 199 11.53 -5.45 -1.60
C PHE A 199 11.34 -3.94 -1.50
N SER A 200 12.41 -3.23 -1.14
CA SER A 200 12.44 -1.77 -1.05
C SER A 200 13.70 -1.21 -1.68
N LEU A 201 13.62 0.00 -2.23
CA LEU A 201 14.73 0.70 -2.84
C LEU A 201 14.98 2.01 -2.09
N ASP A 202 16.21 2.24 -1.66
CA ASP A 202 16.55 3.52 -1.04
C ASP A 202 16.96 4.59 -2.07
N ASN A 203 17.15 5.83 -1.60
CA ASN A 203 17.49 6.95 -2.49
C ASN A 203 18.89 6.84 -3.12
N ASP A 204 19.77 6.02 -2.57
CA ASP A 204 21.08 5.74 -3.16
C ASP A 204 20.98 4.67 -4.28
N GLY A 205 19.83 3.99 -4.38
CA GLY A 205 19.54 2.91 -5.32
C GLY A 205 19.92 1.52 -4.81
N ASP A 206 20.20 1.39 -3.49
CA ASP A 206 20.45 0.10 -2.88
C ASP A 206 19.13 -0.64 -2.67
N LEU A 207 19.11 -1.90 -3.08
CA LEU A 207 17.97 -2.79 -2.86
C LEU A 207 18.08 -3.47 -1.51
N VAL A 208 17.01 -3.43 -0.76
CA VAL A 208 16.86 -4.19 0.48
C VAL A 208 15.64 -5.11 0.39
N CYS A 209 15.78 -6.34 0.85
CA CYS A 209 14.67 -7.29 0.97
C CYS A 209 14.94 -8.31 2.07
N ILE A 210 13.95 -9.13 2.37
CA ILE A 210 14.04 -10.15 3.40
C ILE A 210 13.94 -11.54 2.78
N ARG A 211 14.85 -12.44 3.18
CA ARG A 211 14.64 -13.86 3.04
C ARG A 211 14.04 -14.36 4.35
N ALA A 212 12.88 -14.95 4.27
CA ALA A 212 12.18 -15.53 5.41
C ALA A 212 11.96 -17.02 5.23
N SER A 213 11.85 -17.75 6.33
CA SER A 213 11.56 -19.16 6.33
C SER A 213 10.54 -19.50 7.40
N GLY A 214 9.55 -20.31 7.05
CA GLY A 214 8.59 -20.89 7.98
C GLY A 214 8.92 -22.35 8.31
N THR A 215 8.21 -22.89 9.29
CA THR A 215 8.33 -24.32 9.66
C THR A 215 7.67 -25.26 8.67
N SER A 216 6.72 -24.72 7.89
CA SER A 216 6.05 -25.39 6.76
C SER A 216 5.56 -24.34 5.77
N THR A 217 5.07 -24.75 4.62
CA THR A 217 4.38 -23.84 3.69
C THR A 217 3.19 -23.21 4.40
N ASN A 218 3.02 -21.88 4.28
CA ASN A 218 1.95 -21.14 4.92
C ASN A 218 1.93 -21.29 6.46
N ASP A 219 3.07 -21.02 7.09
CA ASP A 219 3.22 -21.10 8.54
C ASP A 219 4.01 -19.88 9.07
N ASN A 220 4.03 -19.71 10.40
CA ASN A 220 4.82 -18.67 11.04
C ASN A 220 6.28 -18.68 10.59
N ILE A 221 6.84 -17.50 10.43
CA ILE A 221 8.24 -17.31 10.13
C ILE A 221 9.05 -17.54 11.39
N ASN A 222 10.07 -18.39 11.31
CA ASN A 222 10.98 -18.71 12.41
C ASN A 222 12.44 -18.34 12.12
N LYS A 223 12.72 -17.89 10.89
CA LYS A 223 14.04 -17.37 10.48
C LYS A 223 13.85 -16.22 9.51
N ILE A 224 14.64 -15.19 9.67
CA ILE A 224 14.73 -14.08 8.73
C ILE A 224 16.18 -13.71 8.49
N SER A 225 16.48 -13.31 7.27
CA SER A 225 17.77 -12.74 6.87
C SER A 225 17.53 -11.47 6.09
N LEU A 226 18.26 -10.44 6.43
CA LEU A 226 18.30 -9.20 5.67
C LEU A 226 19.21 -9.36 4.45
N ILE A 227 18.72 -9.03 3.27
CA ILE A 227 19.50 -8.96 2.05
C ILE A 227 19.67 -7.51 1.68
N THR A 228 20.89 -7.05 1.52
CA THR A 228 21.21 -5.72 1.03
C THR A 228 22.10 -5.79 -0.21
N LYS A 229 21.69 -5.16 -1.30
CA LYS A 229 22.42 -5.09 -2.55
C LYS A 229 22.73 -3.65 -2.89
N PRO A 230 24.00 -3.22 -2.78
CA PRO A 230 24.42 -1.88 -3.17
C PRO A 230 24.17 -1.62 -4.66
N ALA A 231 23.78 -0.40 -5.00
CA ALA A 231 23.59 0.04 -6.39
C ALA A 231 24.84 -0.17 -7.24
N THR A 232 26.02 -0.02 -6.65
CA THR A 232 27.33 -0.02 -7.32
C THR A 232 27.93 -1.41 -7.51
N LEU A 233 27.39 -2.45 -6.85
CA LEU A 233 27.97 -3.80 -6.83
C LEU A 233 27.02 -4.82 -7.49
N ASP A 234 27.59 -5.89 -8.04
CA ASP A 234 26.85 -7.06 -8.54
C ASP A 234 26.77 -8.19 -7.48
N THR A 235 27.09 -7.85 -6.25
CA THR A 235 27.01 -8.74 -5.08
C THR A 235 25.99 -8.19 -4.09
N TYR A 236 25.59 -9.04 -3.16
CA TYR A 236 24.71 -8.67 -2.06
C TYR A 236 25.31 -9.23 -0.75
N THR A 237 24.89 -8.65 0.36
CA THR A 237 25.11 -9.22 1.69
C THR A 237 23.84 -9.91 2.17
N LEU A 238 24.01 -10.99 2.92
CA LEU A 238 22.93 -11.72 3.55
C LEU A 238 23.27 -11.89 5.03
N THR A 239 22.49 -11.24 5.88
CA THR A 239 22.73 -11.23 7.32
C THR A 239 21.55 -11.83 8.05
N ASP A 240 21.79 -12.90 8.79
CA ASP A 240 20.76 -13.54 9.60
C ASP A 240 20.44 -12.68 10.82
N LEU A 241 19.15 -12.41 11.02
CA LEU A 241 18.64 -11.67 12.17
C LEU A 241 18.18 -12.66 13.26
N LYS A 242 18.57 -12.39 14.50
CA LYS A 242 18.27 -13.28 15.62
C LYS A 242 16.83 -13.08 16.10
N LEU A 243 16.00 -14.10 16.02
CA LEU A 243 14.62 -14.09 16.51
C LEU A 243 14.46 -14.61 17.95
N GLY A 244 15.47 -15.32 18.48
CA GLY A 244 15.29 -16.05 19.74
C GLY A 244 14.23 -17.16 19.59
N ASN A 245 13.34 -17.26 20.58
CA ASN A 245 12.28 -18.27 20.62
C ASN A 245 10.91 -17.69 20.26
N ILE A 246 10.86 -16.78 19.26
CA ILE A 246 9.62 -16.20 18.79
C ILE A 246 9.33 -16.62 17.35
N PHE A 247 8.08 -16.50 16.98
CA PHE A 247 7.57 -16.76 15.65
C PHE A 247 6.99 -15.47 15.11
N LEU A 248 7.30 -15.14 13.86
CA LEU A 248 6.87 -13.93 13.20
C LEU A 248 5.71 -14.19 12.23
N ASP A 249 5.00 -13.12 11.95
CA ASP A 249 3.83 -13.11 11.10
C ASP A 249 3.64 -11.68 10.55
N ASP A 250 3.29 -11.54 9.27
CA ASP A 250 3.08 -10.26 8.59
C ASP A 250 4.28 -9.31 8.69
N LEU A 251 5.32 -9.67 7.99
CA LEU A 251 6.58 -8.95 7.98
C LEU A 251 6.49 -7.69 7.12
N ARG A 252 7.13 -6.59 7.57
CA ARG A 252 7.27 -5.34 6.80
C ARG A 252 8.68 -4.79 6.93
N ILE A 253 9.14 -4.15 5.85
CA ILE A 253 10.36 -3.35 5.85
C ILE A 253 10.07 -1.93 5.34
N LYS A 254 10.72 -0.96 5.93
CA LYS A 254 10.69 0.44 5.48
C LYS A 254 12.08 1.04 5.52
N VAL A 255 12.40 1.77 4.46
CA VAL A 255 13.66 2.53 4.37
C VAL A 255 13.48 3.90 5.04
N ASP A 256 14.40 4.26 5.91
CA ASP A 256 14.59 5.60 6.42
C ASP A 256 15.77 6.26 5.69
N ASN A 257 15.45 7.00 4.65
CA ASN A 257 16.46 7.69 3.85
C ASN A 257 17.13 8.85 4.57
N ILE A 258 16.48 9.45 5.58
CA ILE A 258 17.01 10.58 6.35
C ILE A 258 18.09 10.10 7.29
N ASN A 259 17.81 9.08 8.08
CA ASN A 259 18.72 8.55 9.10
C ASN A 259 19.59 7.39 8.58
N LYS A 260 19.41 7.00 7.30
CA LYS A 260 20.13 5.86 6.66
C LYS A 260 19.91 4.52 7.38
N HIS A 261 18.68 4.27 7.78
CA HIS A 261 18.28 3.05 8.46
C HIS A 261 17.29 2.23 7.64
N TYR A 262 17.23 0.93 7.93
CA TYR A 262 16.14 0.06 7.53
C TYR A 262 15.39 -0.40 8.77
N VAL A 263 14.08 -0.18 8.79
CA VAL A 263 13.20 -0.63 9.88
C VAL A 263 12.44 -1.86 9.42
N ILE A 264 12.60 -2.96 10.15
CA ILE A 264 11.89 -4.21 9.92
C ILE A 264 10.93 -4.38 11.10
N THR A 265 9.68 -4.71 10.83
CA THR A 265 8.69 -4.99 11.88
C THR A 265 7.82 -6.17 11.49
N SER A 266 7.32 -6.87 12.49
CA SER A 266 6.40 -8.00 12.32
C SER A 266 5.58 -8.19 13.57
N PHE A 267 4.40 -8.75 13.46
CA PHE A 267 3.75 -9.35 14.61
C PHE A 267 4.53 -10.55 15.11
N LEU A 268 4.45 -10.80 16.41
CA LEU A 268 5.10 -11.93 17.05
C LEU A 268 4.14 -12.79 17.87
N SER A 269 4.45 -14.09 17.93
CA SER A 269 3.89 -15.04 18.89
C SER A 269 5.01 -15.81 19.58
N LYS A 270 4.79 -16.27 20.82
CA LYS A 270 5.75 -17.08 21.56
C LYS A 270 5.68 -18.57 21.21
N THR A 271 4.59 -18.98 20.61
CA THR A 271 4.39 -20.37 20.19
C THR A 271 3.97 -20.40 18.73
N LYS A 272 4.33 -21.47 18.04
CA LYS A 272 3.90 -21.72 16.67
C LYS A 272 2.38 -21.70 16.58
N ARG A 273 1.84 -20.88 15.64
CA ARG A 273 0.40 -20.65 15.47
C ARG A 273 -0.30 -20.17 16.74
N GLY A 274 0.48 -19.55 17.63
CA GLY A 274 -0.04 -18.94 18.85
C GLY A 274 -0.73 -17.61 18.57
N ASN A 275 -1.34 -17.06 19.62
CA ASN A 275 -1.91 -15.73 19.57
C ASN A 275 -0.81 -14.67 19.33
N ILE A 276 -1.15 -13.62 18.62
CA ILE A 276 -0.28 -12.46 18.48
C ILE A 276 -0.13 -11.79 19.84
N GLU A 277 1.10 -11.69 20.31
CA GLU A 277 1.43 -11.14 21.63
C GLU A 277 2.01 -9.74 21.59
N GLY A 278 2.56 -9.33 20.44
CA GLY A 278 3.22 -8.04 20.31
C GLY A 278 3.85 -7.82 18.96
N LEU A 279 4.81 -6.91 18.92
CA LEU A 279 5.60 -6.58 17.75
C LEU A 279 7.07 -6.96 17.99
N TYR A 280 7.69 -7.50 16.97
CA TYR A 280 9.14 -7.62 16.79
C TYR A 280 9.59 -6.52 15.86
N TYR A 281 10.72 -5.89 16.13
CA TYR A 281 11.28 -4.86 15.26
C TYR A 281 12.79 -4.80 15.33
N VAL A 282 13.40 -4.46 14.19
CA VAL A 282 14.84 -4.28 14.02
C VAL A 282 15.09 -2.92 13.40
N LEU A 283 16.06 -2.21 13.95
CA LEU A 283 16.65 -1.02 13.35
C LEU A 283 18.05 -1.40 12.85
N TRP A 284 18.23 -1.33 11.54
CA TRP A 284 19.49 -1.64 10.87
C TRP A 284 20.13 -0.38 10.33
N ASP A 285 21.39 -0.13 10.71
CA ASP A 285 22.19 0.95 10.18
C ASP A 285 22.83 0.53 8.85
N LYS A 286 22.44 1.22 7.77
CA LYS A 286 22.97 0.98 6.43
C LYS A 286 24.46 1.28 6.31
N GLN A 287 24.94 2.36 6.95
CA GLN A 287 26.32 2.83 6.82
C GLN A 287 27.29 1.92 7.60
N LEU A 288 26.91 1.57 8.82
CA LEU A 288 27.68 0.67 9.67
C LEU A 288 27.48 -0.80 9.30
N ASN A 289 26.48 -1.09 8.45
CA ASN A 289 26.05 -2.44 8.06
C ASN A 289 25.87 -3.35 9.26
N LYS A 290 25.17 -2.87 10.28
CA LYS A 290 24.94 -3.59 11.53
C LYS A 290 23.57 -3.29 12.12
N GLU A 291 23.15 -4.20 12.96
CA GLU A 291 21.97 -4.08 13.81
C GLU A 291 22.23 -3.04 14.92
N LEU A 292 21.43 -1.99 15.00
CA LEU A 292 21.46 -1.01 16.10
C LEU A 292 20.52 -1.45 17.22
N LEU A 293 19.37 -2.01 16.85
CA LEU A 293 18.37 -2.46 17.79
C LEU A 293 17.67 -3.72 17.23
N ASN A 294 17.46 -4.69 18.11
CA ASN A 294 16.64 -5.87 17.84
C ASN A 294 15.83 -6.15 19.10
N ALA A 295 14.55 -5.86 19.04
CA ALA A 295 13.70 -5.84 20.22
C ALA A 295 12.29 -6.36 19.95
N THR A 296 11.59 -6.62 21.05
CA THR A 296 10.18 -6.98 21.04
C THR A 296 9.41 -6.07 21.98
N HIS A 297 8.20 -5.70 21.58
CA HIS A 297 7.23 -5.02 22.42
C HIS A 297 6.00 -5.90 22.61
N ILE A 298 5.74 -6.30 23.83
CA ILE A 298 4.55 -7.09 24.19
C ILE A 298 3.39 -6.14 24.51
N PHE A 299 2.26 -6.36 23.88
CA PHE A 299 1.06 -5.55 24.10
C PHE A 299 0.53 -5.76 25.51
N ASP A 300 0.29 -4.67 26.21
CA ASP A 300 -0.30 -4.70 27.55
C ASP A 300 -1.80 -5.04 27.53
N ALA A 301 -2.39 -5.20 28.71
CA ALA A 301 -3.79 -5.62 28.84
C ALA A 301 -4.76 -4.53 28.39
N GLU A 302 -4.43 -3.26 28.62
CA GLU A 302 -5.28 -2.12 28.25
C GLU A 302 -5.37 -1.98 26.72
N PHE A 303 -4.24 -1.99 26.04
CA PHE A 303 -4.19 -1.93 24.57
C PHE A 303 -4.88 -3.12 23.91
N ARG A 304 -4.77 -4.33 24.53
CA ARG A 304 -5.49 -5.52 24.04
C ARG A 304 -7.00 -5.40 24.26
N GLU A 305 -7.44 -4.83 25.39
CA GLU A 305 -8.85 -4.61 25.66
C GLU A 305 -9.46 -3.61 24.67
N ASP A 306 -8.71 -2.55 24.32
CA ASP A 306 -9.13 -1.57 23.34
C ASP A 306 -9.17 -2.14 21.91
N ALA A 307 -8.21 -2.99 21.58
CA ALA A 307 -8.08 -3.58 20.25
C ALA A 307 -9.07 -4.73 20.00
N LYS A 308 -9.55 -5.40 21.06
CA LYS A 308 -10.41 -6.57 20.88
C LYS A 308 -11.75 -6.19 20.22
N GLY A 309 -12.17 -7.04 19.28
CA GLY A 309 -13.54 -7.07 18.78
C GLY A 309 -14.42 -7.98 19.66
N GLU A 310 -15.20 -8.84 19.00
CA GLU A 310 -15.94 -9.93 19.64
C GLU A 310 -14.99 -11.09 19.95
N GLY A 311 -14.37 -11.14 21.10
CA GLY A 311 -13.44 -12.22 21.41
C GLY A 311 -12.77 -12.07 22.76
N SER A 312 -11.79 -12.93 23.04
CA SER A 312 -11.01 -12.86 24.25
C SER A 312 -9.86 -11.84 24.13
N ILE A 313 -9.45 -11.25 25.24
CA ILE A 313 -8.27 -10.35 25.29
C ILE A 313 -7.01 -11.04 24.74
N LYS A 314 -6.89 -12.36 24.94
CA LYS A 314 -5.75 -13.13 24.47
C LYS A 314 -5.64 -13.19 22.93
N SER A 315 -6.77 -13.21 22.22
CA SER A 315 -6.85 -13.27 20.77
C SER A 315 -7.08 -11.91 20.11
N ALA A 316 -7.00 -10.81 20.86
CA ALA A 316 -7.37 -9.46 20.40
C ALA A 316 -6.71 -9.03 19.09
N PHE A 317 -5.48 -9.46 18.84
CA PHE A 317 -4.72 -9.09 17.65
C PHE A 317 -4.65 -10.16 16.56
N ASN A 318 -5.31 -11.31 16.71
CA ASN A 318 -5.17 -12.42 15.76
C ASN A 318 -5.67 -12.12 14.35
N ASP A 319 -6.59 -11.16 14.21
CA ASP A 319 -7.11 -10.72 12.92
C ASP A 319 -6.48 -9.41 12.41
N TYR A 320 -5.47 -8.89 13.12
CA TYR A 320 -4.79 -7.67 12.71
C TYR A 320 -3.71 -7.94 11.67
N PHE A 321 -3.62 -7.05 10.67
CA PHE A 321 -2.61 -7.02 9.62
C PHE A 321 -1.92 -5.68 9.60
N LEU A 322 -0.60 -5.68 9.43
CA LEU A 322 0.19 -4.47 9.27
C LEU A 322 -0.19 -3.79 7.95
N LYS A 323 -0.65 -2.55 8.02
CA LYS A 323 -1.06 -1.76 6.85
C LYS A 323 0.00 -0.76 6.44
N ASN A 324 0.53 -0.01 7.40
CA ASN A 324 1.47 1.06 7.13
C ASN A 324 2.60 1.06 8.17
N LEU A 325 3.79 1.39 7.69
CA LEU A 325 4.97 1.71 8.50
C LEU A 325 5.45 3.09 8.05
N ILE A 326 5.35 4.08 8.94
CA ILE A 326 5.68 5.48 8.66
C ILE A 326 6.95 5.84 9.41
N MET A 327 7.96 6.32 8.68
CA MET A 327 9.17 6.84 9.29
C MET A 327 8.98 8.29 9.74
N ARG A 328 9.43 8.60 10.93
CA ARG A 328 9.46 9.97 11.48
C ARG A 328 10.82 10.62 11.18
N LYS A 329 10.84 11.93 11.09
CA LYS A 329 12.07 12.68 10.80
C LYS A 329 13.14 12.54 11.87
N ASP A 330 12.72 12.32 13.11
CA ASP A 330 13.60 12.12 14.26
C ASP A 330 14.22 10.70 14.33
N GLY A 331 13.83 9.80 13.42
CA GLY A 331 14.28 8.40 13.39
C GLY A 331 13.35 7.44 14.15
N GLY A 332 12.29 7.94 14.76
CA GLY A 332 11.19 7.12 15.26
C GLY A 332 10.32 6.58 14.13
N PHE A 333 9.38 5.74 14.46
CA PHE A 333 8.45 5.17 13.46
C PHE A 333 7.07 4.89 14.05
N ILE A 334 6.07 4.87 13.17
CA ILE A 334 4.68 4.59 13.52
C ILE A 334 4.24 3.32 12.78
N VAL A 335 3.72 2.37 13.53
CA VAL A 335 3.12 1.13 13.00
C VAL A 335 1.61 1.26 13.02
N ILE A 336 0.97 0.98 11.89
CA ILE A 336 -0.49 1.01 11.76
C ILE A 336 -0.95 -0.36 11.30
N ALA A 337 -1.90 -0.93 12.03
CA ALA A 337 -2.51 -2.22 11.74
C ALA A 337 -4.04 -2.14 11.79
N GLU A 338 -4.71 -2.96 11.00
CA GLU A 338 -6.16 -3.04 10.93
C GLU A 338 -6.63 -4.47 11.12
N SER A 339 -7.65 -4.66 11.94
CA SER A 339 -8.34 -5.94 12.05
C SER A 339 -9.15 -6.21 10.78
N ALA A 340 -8.88 -7.33 10.11
CA ALA A 340 -9.57 -7.72 8.88
C ALA A 340 -9.76 -9.24 8.83
N TYR A 341 -10.97 -9.70 8.52
CA TYR A 341 -11.27 -11.13 8.42
C TYR A 341 -12.45 -11.36 7.46
N THR A 342 -12.68 -12.62 7.11
CA THR A 342 -13.79 -13.01 6.24
C THR A 342 -14.61 -14.10 6.89
N SER A 343 -15.91 -14.10 6.60
CA SER A 343 -16.83 -15.17 6.98
C SER A 343 -17.53 -15.67 5.74
N SER A 344 -17.43 -16.97 5.47
CA SER A 344 -18.15 -17.63 4.36
C SER A 344 -18.82 -18.91 4.82
N ARG A 345 -19.99 -19.23 4.23
CA ARG A 345 -20.61 -20.54 4.44
C ARG A 345 -19.77 -21.61 3.73
N GLY A 346 -18.88 -22.27 4.49
CA GLY A 346 -18.17 -23.47 4.02
C GLY A 346 -16.66 -23.38 3.87
N ASN A 347 -16.05 -22.20 3.92
CA ASN A 347 -14.60 -22.05 3.92
C ASN A 347 -14.18 -20.75 4.62
N THR A 348 -13.61 -20.86 5.80
CA THR A 348 -12.92 -19.74 6.43
C THR A 348 -11.54 -19.66 5.81
N LEU A 349 -11.26 -18.59 5.04
CA LEU A 349 -9.88 -18.24 4.71
C LEU A 349 -9.17 -17.96 6.03
N ASN A 350 -8.16 -18.76 6.32
CA ASN A 350 -7.37 -18.51 7.52
C ASN A 350 -6.39 -17.35 7.25
N ARG A 351 -5.83 -16.79 8.33
CA ARG A 351 -4.86 -15.69 8.27
C ARG A 351 -3.71 -15.97 7.29
N TRP A 352 -3.26 -17.22 7.20
CA TRP A 352 -2.14 -17.64 6.36
C TRP A 352 -2.46 -17.57 4.87
N ASP A 353 -3.69 -17.92 4.49
CA ASP A 353 -4.16 -17.74 3.11
C ASP A 353 -4.21 -16.26 2.73
N TYR A 354 -4.48 -15.39 3.70
CA TYR A 354 -4.50 -13.95 3.50
C TYR A 354 -3.10 -13.36 3.33
N LEU A 355 -2.12 -13.82 4.12
CA LEU A 355 -0.74 -13.33 4.09
C LEU A 355 0.07 -13.91 2.94
N TYR A 356 -0.10 -15.20 2.67
CA TYR A 356 0.79 -15.95 1.77
C TYR A 356 0.09 -16.49 0.53
N GLY A 357 -1.20 -16.21 0.35
CA GLY A 357 -2.00 -16.68 -0.78
C GLY A 357 -2.45 -18.14 -0.66
N SER A 358 -3.27 -18.57 -1.61
CA SER A 358 -3.76 -19.94 -1.67
C SER A 358 -2.60 -20.94 -1.92
N PRO A 359 -2.60 -22.12 -1.28
CA PRO A 359 -1.59 -23.17 -1.52
C PRO A 359 -1.56 -23.69 -2.97
N TYR A 360 -2.50 -23.28 -3.80
CA TYR A 360 -2.56 -23.61 -5.24
C TYR A 360 -1.72 -22.66 -6.12
N TRP A 361 -1.00 -21.71 -5.54
CA TRP A 361 -0.23 -20.72 -6.27
C TRP A 361 1.24 -21.13 -6.38
N SER A 362 1.80 -20.93 -7.55
CA SER A 362 3.23 -21.19 -7.75
C SER A 362 4.06 -20.15 -6.97
N PRO A 363 5.32 -20.47 -6.58
CA PRO A 363 6.24 -19.49 -6.00
C PRO A 363 6.39 -18.23 -6.85
N VAL A 364 6.26 -18.32 -8.17
CA VAL A 364 6.28 -17.18 -9.09
C VAL A 364 5.09 -16.26 -8.85
N ASP A 365 3.89 -16.82 -8.63
CA ASP A 365 2.69 -16.04 -8.34
C ASP A 365 2.81 -15.32 -7.00
N TYR A 366 3.45 -15.93 -6.00
CA TYR A 366 3.73 -15.31 -4.71
C TYR A 366 4.56 -14.02 -4.86
N TYR A 367 5.67 -14.06 -5.59
CA TYR A 367 6.55 -12.92 -5.79
C TYR A 367 5.92 -11.80 -6.62
N THR A 368 5.01 -12.15 -7.50
CA THR A 368 4.26 -11.18 -8.30
C THR A 368 3.10 -10.56 -7.54
N TRP A 369 2.63 -11.23 -6.48
CA TRP A 369 1.51 -10.77 -5.66
C TRP A 369 1.93 -9.85 -4.53
N ASN A 370 3.03 -10.12 -3.88
CA ASN A 370 3.61 -9.30 -2.83
C ASN A 370 4.52 -8.22 -3.43
N SER A 371 4.07 -7.58 -4.51
CA SER A 371 4.73 -6.34 -4.96
C SER A 371 4.79 -5.39 -3.76
N PRO A 372 5.98 -4.86 -3.40
CA PRO A 372 6.19 -4.05 -2.20
C PRO A 372 5.43 -2.72 -2.19
N ILE A 373 4.83 -2.36 -3.30
CA ILE A 373 3.86 -1.28 -3.38
C ILE A 373 2.52 -1.89 -3.03
N GLY A 374 2.05 -1.70 -1.79
CA GLY A 374 0.82 -2.24 -1.19
C GLY A 374 -0.49 -1.98 -1.93
N TYR A 375 -0.48 -2.15 -3.22
CA TYR A 375 -1.61 -2.13 -4.10
C TYR A 375 -2.09 -3.56 -4.32
N TYR A 376 -3.08 -3.97 -3.53
CA TYR A 376 -4.02 -4.97 -4.01
C TYR A 376 -4.80 -4.30 -5.15
N PRO A 377 -4.63 -4.73 -6.42
CA PRO A 377 -5.54 -4.26 -7.45
C PRO A 377 -6.96 -4.66 -7.04
N TRP A 378 -7.86 -3.70 -6.85
CA TRP A 378 -9.25 -3.93 -6.44
C TRP A 378 -10.00 -4.96 -7.32
N TRP A 379 -9.60 -5.12 -8.59
CA TRP A 379 -10.14 -6.14 -9.52
C TRP A 379 -9.88 -7.59 -9.10
N ARG A 380 -9.02 -7.82 -8.12
CA ARG A 380 -8.71 -9.15 -7.62
C ARG A 380 -9.80 -9.73 -6.73
N SER A 381 -10.52 -8.91 -5.99
CA SER A 381 -11.70 -9.33 -5.24
C SER A 381 -12.82 -9.81 -6.16
N TYR A 382 -12.87 -9.30 -7.39
CA TYR A 382 -13.88 -9.70 -8.37
C TYR A 382 -13.61 -11.06 -9.07
N GLY A 383 -12.38 -11.52 -9.14
CA GLY A 383 -12.00 -12.76 -9.87
C GLY A 383 -12.09 -14.05 -9.05
N MET A 384 -12.19 -13.96 -7.72
CA MET A 384 -12.24 -15.13 -6.83
C MET A 384 -13.66 -15.55 -6.42
N ASN A 385 -14.69 -14.89 -6.89
CA ASN A 385 -16.06 -15.30 -6.63
C ASN A 385 -16.38 -16.59 -7.41
N ASN A 386 -16.12 -17.73 -6.79
CA ASN A 386 -16.90 -18.93 -7.05
C ASN A 386 -18.37 -18.57 -6.75
N MET A 387 -19.21 -18.55 -7.78
CA MET A 387 -20.59 -18.03 -7.80
C MET A 387 -21.57 -18.64 -6.79
N ASN A 388 -21.11 -19.45 -5.84
CA ASN A 388 -22.00 -20.19 -4.92
C ASN A 388 -21.80 -19.91 -3.43
N ASN A 389 -20.83 -19.07 -3.01
CA ASN A 389 -20.63 -18.78 -1.59
C ASN A 389 -20.61 -17.26 -1.36
N LEU A 390 -21.63 -16.74 -0.70
CA LEU A 390 -21.66 -15.40 -0.15
C LEU A 390 -20.51 -15.27 0.88
N THR A 391 -19.51 -14.47 0.56
CA THR A 391 -18.42 -14.16 1.48
C THR A 391 -18.66 -12.78 2.05
N ARG A 392 -18.69 -12.67 3.37
CA ARG A 392 -18.72 -11.39 4.07
C ARG A 392 -17.31 -11.00 4.48
N TYR A 393 -16.92 -9.81 4.13
CA TYR A 393 -15.65 -9.17 4.48
C TYR A 393 -15.85 -8.23 5.64
N PHE A 394 -14.91 -8.22 6.58
CA PHE A 394 -14.92 -7.33 7.74
C PHE A 394 -13.64 -6.51 7.79
N ALA A 395 -13.74 -5.27 8.23
CA ALA A 395 -12.62 -4.40 8.55
C ALA A 395 -12.95 -3.59 9.80
N ASP A 396 -12.39 -4.03 10.92
CA ASP A 396 -12.70 -3.47 12.23
C ASP A 396 -11.57 -2.53 12.72
N ASN A 397 -11.36 -2.42 14.00
CA ASN A 397 -10.49 -1.47 14.67
C ASN A 397 -9.12 -1.29 14.01
N ILE A 398 -8.57 -0.07 14.12
CA ILE A 398 -7.23 0.28 13.66
C ILE A 398 -6.35 0.53 14.89
N ALA A 399 -5.27 -0.23 15.04
CA ALA A 399 -4.26 -0.05 16.06
C ALA A 399 -3.12 0.80 15.53
N VAL A 400 -2.68 1.80 16.29
CA VAL A 400 -1.59 2.71 15.94
C VAL A 400 -0.61 2.76 17.10
N ILE A 401 0.67 2.51 16.81
CA ILE A 401 1.75 2.46 17.81
C ILE A 401 2.88 3.35 17.34
N SER A 402 3.27 4.34 18.15
CA SER A 402 4.42 5.20 17.89
C SER A 402 5.62 4.78 18.71
N PHE A 403 6.76 4.73 18.04
CA PHE A 403 8.06 4.41 18.63
C PHE A 403 9.01 5.59 18.56
N GLU A 404 9.72 5.85 19.66
CA GLU A 404 10.85 6.78 19.70
C GLU A 404 12.04 6.25 18.88
N PRO A 405 13.01 7.08 18.52
CA PRO A 405 14.23 6.65 17.80
C PRO A 405 14.99 5.51 18.47
N GLY A 406 14.91 5.43 19.80
CA GLY A 406 15.50 4.33 20.60
C GLY A 406 14.67 3.04 20.61
N GLY A 407 13.55 3.01 19.90
CA GLY A 407 12.66 1.84 19.82
C GLY A 407 11.73 1.67 21.02
N LYS A 408 11.68 2.58 21.97
CA LYS A 408 10.71 2.55 23.05
C LYS A 408 9.35 3.02 22.53
N VAL A 409 8.26 2.39 22.98
CA VAL A 409 6.91 2.87 22.68
C VAL A 409 6.68 4.23 23.34
N GLU A 410 6.28 5.20 22.55
CA GLU A 410 5.92 6.54 23.00
C GLU A 410 4.45 6.59 23.40
N TRP A 411 3.59 6.07 22.54
CA TRP A 411 2.16 5.90 22.79
C TRP A 411 1.57 4.79 21.89
N SER A 412 0.44 4.25 22.29
CA SER A 412 -0.37 3.33 21.49
C SER A 412 -1.84 3.69 21.61
N ASN A 413 -2.59 3.60 20.52
CA ASN A 413 -4.00 3.96 20.47
C ASN A 413 -4.77 3.05 19.52
N VAL A 414 -6.09 2.99 19.71
CA VAL A 414 -7.02 2.23 18.87
C VAL A 414 -8.12 3.16 18.36
N ILE A 415 -8.22 3.29 17.04
CA ILE A 415 -9.37 3.89 16.38
C ILE A 415 -10.45 2.81 16.27
N ARG A 416 -11.56 3.01 16.95
CA ARG A 416 -12.67 2.06 16.94
C ARG A 416 -13.55 2.26 15.72
N LYS A 417 -13.67 1.23 14.92
CA LYS A 417 -14.60 1.12 13.80
C LYS A 417 -15.09 -0.31 13.66
N SER A 418 -16.21 -0.50 13.01
CA SER A 418 -16.72 -1.82 12.61
C SER A 418 -17.37 -1.68 11.25
N GLN A 419 -16.88 -2.45 10.30
CA GLN A 419 -17.32 -2.40 8.91
C GLN A 419 -17.50 -3.82 8.40
N TYR A 420 -18.51 -4.02 7.58
CA TYR A 420 -18.63 -5.24 6.79
C TYR A 420 -19.23 -4.93 5.42
N ASP A 421 -18.93 -5.80 4.46
CA ASP A 421 -19.56 -5.79 3.14
C ASP A 421 -19.74 -7.22 2.64
N ASP A 422 -20.83 -7.44 1.93
CA ASP A 422 -21.13 -8.73 1.32
C ASP A 422 -20.57 -8.75 -0.11
N ASN A 423 -19.78 -9.77 -0.42
CA ASN A 423 -19.19 -10.05 -1.75
C ASN A 423 -18.01 -9.17 -2.20
N THR A 424 -17.69 -8.06 -1.54
CA THR A 424 -16.55 -7.20 -1.90
C THR A 424 -15.93 -6.56 -0.66
N ASP A 425 -14.67 -6.24 -0.71
CA ASP A 425 -13.97 -5.46 0.32
C ASP A 425 -13.67 -4.01 -0.12
N ASN A 426 -14.23 -3.56 -1.25
CA ASN A 426 -13.95 -2.26 -1.84
C ASN A 426 -14.39 -1.08 -0.96
N TYR A 427 -15.48 -1.24 -0.22
CA TYR A 427 -16.10 -0.16 0.56
C TYR A 427 -15.70 -0.16 2.03
N ILE A 428 -14.88 -1.12 2.45
CA ILE A 428 -14.37 -1.26 3.81
C ILE A 428 -12.88 -0.98 3.89
N GLY A 429 -12.34 -0.87 5.12
CA GLY A 429 -10.98 -0.44 5.36
C GLY A 429 -10.89 1.08 5.47
N PHE A 430 -9.69 1.63 5.42
CA PHE A 430 -9.43 3.06 5.58
C PHE A 430 -8.46 3.62 4.55
N GLY A 431 -8.57 4.92 4.30
CA GLY A 431 -7.55 5.74 3.63
C GLY A 431 -6.72 6.48 4.68
N LEU A 432 -5.41 6.49 4.50
CA LEU A 432 -4.46 7.17 5.38
C LEU A 432 -3.85 8.38 4.67
N PHE A 433 -3.89 9.54 5.35
CA PHE A 433 -3.32 10.78 4.83
C PHE A 433 -2.50 11.48 5.89
N ASN A 434 -1.35 12.03 5.49
CA ASN A 434 -0.47 12.80 6.35
C ASN A 434 -0.50 14.26 5.90
N THR A 435 -1.09 15.14 6.72
CA THR A 435 -1.17 16.57 6.46
C THR A 435 0.02 17.37 7.02
N GLY A 436 1.01 16.67 7.59
CA GLY A 436 2.22 17.25 8.17
C GLY A 436 2.13 17.57 9.65
N GLY A 437 0.91 17.71 10.20
CA GLY A 437 0.66 17.87 11.64
C GLY A 437 -0.12 16.72 12.24
N GLU A 438 -0.91 16.01 11.42
CA GLU A 438 -1.80 14.95 11.86
C GLU A 438 -1.87 13.84 10.83
N LEU A 439 -2.18 12.62 11.30
CA LEU A 439 -2.55 11.50 10.47
C LEU A 439 -4.07 11.39 10.42
N HIS A 440 -4.64 11.50 9.22
CA HIS A 440 -6.06 11.35 8.96
C HIS A 440 -6.39 9.93 8.56
N PHE A 441 -7.37 9.35 9.22
CA PHE A 441 -7.94 8.04 8.94
C PHE A 441 -9.36 8.22 8.42
N ILE A 442 -9.54 8.03 7.12
CA ILE A 442 -10.85 8.17 6.48
C ILE A 442 -11.45 6.80 6.25
N PHE A 443 -12.66 6.58 6.71
CA PHE A 443 -13.37 5.31 6.57
C PHE A 443 -14.88 5.50 6.59
N ASN A 444 -15.58 4.55 5.98
CA ASN A 444 -17.03 4.53 5.98
C ASN A 444 -17.58 4.07 7.34
N THR A 445 -18.66 4.71 7.77
CA THR A 445 -19.46 4.27 8.93
C THR A 445 -20.92 4.20 8.52
N GLN A 446 -21.60 3.16 8.91
CA GLN A 446 -23.02 3.03 8.66
C GLN A 446 -23.81 3.76 9.75
N GLU A 447 -24.55 4.80 9.36
CA GLU A 447 -25.53 5.45 10.22
C GLU A 447 -26.94 5.17 9.69
N LYS A 448 -27.73 4.41 10.47
CA LYS A 448 -29.06 3.93 10.06
C LYS A 448 -29.00 3.11 8.78
N ARG A 449 -29.28 3.73 7.62
CA ARG A 449 -29.26 3.10 6.29
C ARG A 449 -28.36 3.85 5.28
N THR A 450 -27.56 4.78 5.77
CA THR A 450 -26.72 5.63 4.93
C THR A 450 -25.26 5.38 5.32
N MET A 451 -24.39 5.19 4.32
CA MET A 451 -22.96 5.18 4.51
C MET A 451 -22.46 6.62 4.60
N ILE A 452 -21.71 6.91 5.65
CA ILE A 452 -21.12 8.24 5.91
C ILE A 452 -19.62 8.09 5.95
N LEU A 453 -18.91 8.98 5.26
CA LEU A 453 -17.47 9.05 5.33
C LEU A 453 -17.06 9.82 6.58
N ASN A 454 -16.29 9.17 7.45
CA ASN A 454 -15.73 9.75 8.67
C ASN A 454 -14.25 10.07 8.48
N ASP A 455 -13.79 11.08 9.17
CA ASP A 455 -12.39 11.43 9.36
C ASP A 455 -12.06 11.44 10.85
N GLN A 456 -11.10 10.60 11.25
CA GLN A 456 -10.51 10.64 12.59
C GLN A 456 -9.03 10.95 12.45
N THR A 457 -8.52 11.83 13.30
CA THR A 457 -7.11 12.23 13.26
C THR A 457 -6.37 11.75 14.47
N ILE A 458 -5.08 11.50 14.30
CA ILE A 458 -4.13 11.28 15.38
C ILE A 458 -3.05 12.36 15.31
N ALA A 459 -2.94 13.15 16.37
CA ALA A 459 -1.89 14.15 16.55
C ALA A 459 -0.55 13.46 16.90
N PRO A 460 0.60 14.16 16.78
CA PRO A 460 1.92 13.60 17.10
C PRO A 460 2.05 13.05 18.53
N ASN A 461 1.30 13.59 19.48
CA ASN A 461 1.25 13.12 20.87
C ASN A 461 0.33 11.91 21.10
N GLY A 462 -0.27 11.38 20.05
CA GLY A 462 -1.19 10.25 20.12
C GLY A 462 -2.66 10.61 20.37
N GLN A 463 -2.98 11.88 20.60
CA GLN A 463 -4.36 12.30 20.83
C GLN A 463 -5.22 12.02 19.59
N ILE A 464 -6.36 11.35 19.81
CA ILE A 464 -7.35 11.06 18.77
C ILE A 464 -8.42 12.15 18.80
N ASP A 465 -8.64 12.80 17.67
CA ASP A 465 -9.73 13.74 17.47
C ASP A 465 -10.67 13.26 16.36
N ARG A 466 -11.96 13.55 16.53
CA ARG A 466 -12.99 13.31 15.52
C ARG A 466 -13.30 14.60 14.79
N ASN A 467 -12.97 14.64 13.54
CA ASN A 467 -13.44 15.73 12.69
C ASN A 467 -14.94 15.58 12.39
N PRO A 468 -15.64 16.68 12.09
CA PRO A 468 -17.03 16.58 11.65
C PRO A 468 -17.14 15.61 10.48
N THR A 469 -18.10 14.69 10.58
CA THR A 469 -18.40 13.77 9.47
C THR A 469 -18.62 14.57 8.18
N PHE A 470 -18.03 14.11 7.09
CA PHE A 470 -18.34 14.67 5.79
C PHE A 470 -19.83 14.44 5.51
N LYS A 471 -20.65 15.47 5.78
CA LYS A 471 -22.08 15.41 5.49
C LYS A 471 -22.21 15.34 3.98
N ASN A 472 -22.50 14.17 3.50
CA ASN A 472 -22.86 13.96 2.12
C ASN A 472 -24.23 14.60 1.90
N LEU A 473 -24.26 15.79 1.32
CA LEU A 473 -25.51 16.46 0.95
C LEU A 473 -26.24 15.66 -0.13
N ASP A 474 -25.50 14.87 -0.93
CA ASP A 474 -26.03 14.02 -1.99
C ASP A 474 -26.03 12.55 -1.53
N LYS A 475 -27.19 12.09 -1.11
CA LYS A 475 -27.42 10.68 -0.76
C LYS A 475 -27.12 9.77 -1.95
N GLY A 476 -26.31 8.73 -1.74
CA GLY A 476 -26.13 7.65 -2.71
C GLY A 476 -24.73 7.51 -3.29
N TYR A 477 -23.70 8.09 -2.67
CA TYR A 477 -22.30 7.78 -2.97
C TYR A 477 -21.77 6.72 -2.02
N ASP A 478 -21.21 5.64 -2.57
CA ASP A 478 -20.50 4.60 -1.85
C ASP A 478 -19.00 4.83 -2.03
N PHE A 479 -18.31 5.24 -0.96
CA PHE A 479 -16.88 5.57 -1.00
C PHE A 479 -16.02 4.32 -0.88
N MET A 480 -14.83 4.37 -1.49
CA MET A 480 -13.80 3.33 -1.44
C MET A 480 -12.54 3.85 -0.73
N PRO A 481 -12.56 4.04 0.60
CA PRO A 481 -11.48 4.72 1.33
C PRO A 481 -10.13 4.05 1.20
N ARG A 482 -10.11 2.71 1.13
CA ARG A 482 -8.88 1.92 0.94
C ARG A 482 -8.12 2.28 -0.35
N HIS A 483 -8.83 2.72 -1.38
CA HIS A 483 -8.27 3.09 -2.67
C HIS A 483 -8.02 4.60 -2.81
N ALA A 484 -8.16 5.34 -1.72
CA ALA A 484 -7.91 6.76 -1.70
C ALA A 484 -6.42 7.08 -1.86
N LYS A 485 -6.12 8.20 -2.53
CA LYS A 485 -4.76 8.65 -2.76
C LYS A 485 -4.56 10.10 -2.39
N GLN A 486 -3.53 10.39 -1.62
CA GLN A 486 -3.13 11.76 -1.34
C GLN A 486 -2.52 12.39 -2.61
N VAL A 487 -3.03 13.55 -3.01
CA VAL A 487 -2.62 14.28 -4.22
C VAL A 487 -2.07 15.66 -3.93
N GLY A 488 -2.05 16.06 -2.68
CA GLY A 488 -1.49 17.32 -2.18
C GLY A 488 -1.33 17.26 -0.67
N ALA A 489 -0.70 18.27 -0.07
CA ALA A 489 -0.44 18.31 1.38
C ALA A 489 -1.73 18.18 2.22
N ARG A 490 -2.83 18.77 1.72
CA ARG A 490 -4.17 18.74 2.35
C ARG A 490 -5.27 18.32 1.38
N GLN A 491 -4.93 17.50 0.39
CA GLN A 491 -5.88 17.05 -0.62
C GLN A 491 -5.73 15.56 -0.88
N ALA A 492 -6.86 14.89 -0.93
CA ALA A 492 -6.96 13.47 -1.28
C ALA A 492 -8.05 13.23 -2.32
N ILE A 493 -7.88 12.20 -3.13
CA ILE A 493 -8.91 11.68 -4.03
C ILE A 493 -9.38 10.35 -3.46
N VAL A 494 -10.67 10.26 -3.20
CA VAL A 494 -11.35 9.04 -2.76
C VAL A 494 -12.23 8.55 -3.90
N PRO A 495 -11.96 7.37 -4.45
CA PRO A 495 -12.87 6.76 -5.42
C PRO A 495 -14.24 6.48 -4.77
N CYS A 496 -15.30 6.59 -5.55
CA CYS A 496 -16.66 6.31 -5.10
C CYS A 496 -17.52 5.74 -6.23
N GLN A 497 -18.66 5.19 -5.88
CA GLN A 497 -19.69 4.81 -6.84
C GLN A 497 -20.96 5.63 -6.62
N TYR A 498 -21.59 6.01 -7.71
CA TYR A 498 -22.89 6.61 -7.73
C TYR A 498 -23.78 5.91 -8.75
N ARG A 499 -24.87 5.29 -8.27
CA ARG A 499 -25.78 4.49 -9.12
C ARG A 499 -25.07 3.42 -9.96
N GLY A 500 -24.02 2.81 -9.41
CA GLY A 500 -23.22 1.75 -10.04
C GLY A 500 -22.15 2.23 -11.03
N PHE A 501 -21.94 3.54 -11.19
CA PHE A 501 -20.88 4.12 -11.99
C PHE A 501 -19.76 4.67 -11.08
N THR A 502 -18.52 4.47 -11.49
CA THR A 502 -17.34 4.97 -10.76
C THR A 502 -17.19 6.48 -10.93
N CYS A 503 -16.98 7.17 -9.84
CA CYS A 503 -16.66 8.58 -9.76
C CYS A 503 -15.55 8.82 -8.73
N PHE A 504 -15.10 10.06 -8.60
CA PHE A 504 -13.99 10.42 -7.73
C PHE A 504 -14.36 11.65 -6.90
N ALA A 505 -14.16 11.55 -5.60
CA ALA A 505 -14.37 12.67 -4.69
C ALA A 505 -13.01 13.25 -4.27
N LYS A 506 -12.82 14.55 -4.46
CA LYS A 506 -11.70 15.28 -3.90
C LYS A 506 -12.09 15.78 -2.51
N ILE A 507 -11.26 15.44 -1.53
CA ILE A 507 -11.37 15.92 -0.15
C ILE A 507 -10.27 16.93 0.10
N GLU A 508 -10.65 18.05 0.73
CA GLU A 508 -9.73 19.09 1.23
C GLU A 508 -9.86 19.14 2.75
N PHE A 509 -8.72 19.02 3.45
CA PHE A 509 -8.60 19.01 4.92
C PHE A 509 -8.34 20.40 5.48
#